data_37c914122fd767181597fb0101d9696a
#
_entry.id   37c914122fd767181597fb0101d9696a
#
_cell.length_a   1.000
_cell.length_b   1.000
_cell.length_c   1.000
_cell.angle_alpha   90.00
_cell.angle_beta   90.00
_cell.angle_gamma   90.00
#
_symmetry.space_group_name_H-M   'P 1'
#
loop_
_entity.id
_entity.type
_entity.pdbx_description
1 polymer ?
#
loop_
_entity_poly.entity_id
_entity_poly.type
_entity_poly.pdbx_seq_one_letter_code
_entity_poly.pdbx_strand_id
1 'polypeptide(L)'
;TDLAEYIGAAIGFKLILGVSLLQGAVLTGIATFLILMLQRRGQKPLEKVIGGLLLFVAAAYIVELIFSQPNLAQLGKGMVIPSLPTSEAVFLAAGVLGATIMPHVIYLHSSLTQHLHGGSRQQRYSATKWDVAIAMTIAGFVNLAMMATAAAAFHFSGHTGVADLDEAYLTLQPLLSHAAATVFGLSLVAAGLSSTVVG
;
A
#
# COMPACT_ATOMS: atom_id res chain seq x y z
N THR A 1 -13.00 3.00 2.83
CA THR A 1 -11.63 2.76 2.32
C THR A 1 -11.24 3.83 1.32
N ASP A 2 -11.99 4.08 0.27
CA ASP A 2 -11.65 5.00 -0.84
C ASP A 2 -11.33 6.42 -0.37
N LEU A 3 -12.08 6.93 0.62
CA LEU A 3 -11.80 8.24 1.21
C LEU A 3 -10.43 8.26 1.93
N ALA A 4 -10.09 7.20 2.65
CA ALA A 4 -8.81 7.11 3.35
C ALA A 4 -7.63 7.03 2.35
N GLU A 5 -7.80 6.32 1.24
CA GLU A 5 -6.83 6.19 0.16
C GLU A 5 -6.60 7.52 -0.55
N TYR A 6 -7.69 8.25 -0.84
CA TYR A 6 -7.63 9.59 -1.40
C TYR A 6 -6.91 10.58 -0.48
N ILE A 7 -7.23 10.56 0.82
CA ILE A 7 -6.56 11.38 1.83
C ILE A 7 -5.08 10.97 1.94
N GLY A 8 -4.77 9.68 1.88
CA GLY A 8 -3.39 9.18 1.89
C GLY A 8 -2.55 9.77 0.75
N ALA A 9 -3.07 9.79 -0.48
CA ALA A 9 -2.40 10.44 -1.61
C ALA A 9 -2.25 11.97 -1.39
N ALA A 10 -3.28 12.64 -0.85
CA ALA A 10 -3.23 14.07 -0.55
C ALA A 10 -2.17 14.41 0.49
N ILE A 11 -2.02 13.58 1.53
CA ILE A 11 -0.96 13.70 2.53
C ILE A 11 0.40 13.47 1.86
N GLY A 12 0.54 12.47 1.00
CA GLY A 12 1.77 12.23 0.27
C GLY A 12 2.21 13.45 -0.56
N PHE A 13 1.29 14.11 -1.29
CA PHE A 13 1.57 15.37 -1.97
C PHE A 13 1.97 16.49 -1.02
N LYS A 14 1.27 16.63 0.11
CA LYS A 14 1.62 17.59 1.16
C LYS A 14 3.06 17.39 1.65
N LEU A 15 3.45 16.16 1.93
CA LEU A 15 4.76 15.82 2.48
C LEU A 15 5.90 16.06 1.49
N ILE A 16 5.69 15.73 0.20
CA ILE A 16 6.72 15.88 -0.83
C ILE A 16 6.86 17.31 -1.31
N LEU A 17 5.73 17.99 -1.56
CA LEU A 17 5.70 19.31 -2.19
C LEU A 17 5.61 20.44 -1.17
N GLY A 18 5.40 20.16 0.11
CA GLY A 18 5.21 21.18 1.15
C GLY A 18 3.91 21.99 0.99
N VAL A 19 2.92 21.46 0.25
CA VAL A 19 1.63 22.12 0.03
C VAL A 19 0.65 21.86 1.17
N SER A 20 -0.44 22.65 1.25
CA SER A 20 -1.50 22.38 2.22
C SER A 20 -2.26 21.09 1.88
N LEU A 21 -2.91 20.45 2.87
CA LEU A 21 -3.70 19.24 2.65
C LEU A 21 -4.80 19.44 1.60
N LEU A 22 -5.44 20.62 1.58
CA LEU A 22 -6.45 20.95 0.57
C LEU A 22 -5.86 20.99 -0.84
N GLN A 23 -4.67 21.60 -1.00
CA GLN A 23 -3.96 21.59 -2.28
C GLN A 23 -3.53 20.18 -2.68
N GLY A 24 -3.04 19.37 -1.74
CA GLY A 24 -2.76 17.94 -1.94
C GLY A 24 -3.98 17.17 -2.41
N ALA A 25 -5.16 17.44 -1.82
CA ALA A 25 -6.41 16.81 -2.24
C ALA A 25 -6.80 17.22 -3.68
N VAL A 26 -6.66 18.51 -4.03
CA VAL A 26 -6.91 18.95 -5.42
C VAL A 26 -5.95 18.27 -6.40
N LEU A 27 -4.66 18.17 -6.05
CA LEU A 27 -3.67 17.48 -6.88
C LEU A 27 -4.01 15.99 -7.05
N THR A 28 -4.44 15.33 -5.98
CA THR A 28 -4.91 13.93 -6.02
C THR A 28 -6.09 13.78 -6.97
N GLY A 29 -7.09 14.67 -6.88
CA GLY A 29 -8.26 14.65 -7.77
C GLY A 29 -7.87 14.83 -9.24
N ILE A 30 -6.98 15.77 -9.53
CA ILE A 30 -6.47 16.01 -10.89
C ILE A 30 -5.71 14.76 -11.39
N ALA A 31 -4.80 14.22 -10.59
CA ALA A 31 -4.00 13.05 -10.96
C ALA A 31 -4.90 11.83 -11.22
N THR A 32 -5.86 11.55 -10.31
CA THR A 32 -6.84 10.47 -10.47
C THR A 32 -7.65 10.66 -11.75
N PHE A 33 -8.15 11.88 -12.00
CA PHE A 33 -8.91 12.17 -13.23
C PHE A 33 -8.08 11.94 -14.50
N LEU A 34 -6.81 12.36 -14.51
CA LEU A 34 -5.91 12.12 -15.64
C LEU A 34 -5.65 10.64 -15.87
N ILE A 35 -5.46 9.87 -14.80
CA ILE A 35 -5.28 8.40 -14.91
C ILE A 35 -6.56 7.76 -15.45
N LEU A 36 -7.74 8.15 -14.95
CA LEU A 36 -9.02 7.65 -15.45
C LEU A 36 -9.27 8.03 -16.92
N MET A 37 -8.80 9.19 -17.38
CA MET A 37 -8.88 9.53 -18.81
C MET A 37 -8.14 8.52 -19.71
N LEU A 38 -7.11 7.83 -19.20
CA LEU A 38 -6.44 6.77 -19.95
C LEU A 38 -7.38 5.61 -20.25
N GLN A 39 -8.39 5.36 -19.42
CA GLN A 39 -9.40 4.33 -19.64
C GLN A 39 -10.15 4.55 -20.98
N ARG A 40 -10.32 5.81 -21.43
CA ARG A 40 -10.91 6.12 -22.74
C ARG A 40 -10.07 5.59 -23.92
N ARG A 41 -8.77 5.34 -23.71
CA ARG A 41 -7.86 4.74 -24.69
C ARG A 41 -7.82 3.21 -24.62
N GLY A 42 -8.64 2.60 -23.76
CA GLY A 42 -8.73 1.18 -23.50
C GLY A 42 -8.21 0.80 -22.11
N GLN A 43 -8.48 -0.43 -21.68
CA GLN A 43 -8.09 -0.92 -20.35
C GLN A 43 -6.57 -1.12 -20.21
N LYS A 44 -5.88 -1.58 -21.27
CA LYS A 44 -4.43 -1.89 -21.23
C LYS A 44 -3.52 -0.74 -20.76
N PRO A 45 -3.70 0.53 -21.21
CA PRO A 45 -2.91 1.64 -20.69
C PRO A 45 -3.14 1.90 -19.20
N LEU A 46 -4.38 1.80 -18.73
CA LEU A 46 -4.74 1.96 -17.32
C LEU A 46 -4.08 0.88 -16.44
N GLU A 47 -4.21 -0.39 -16.83
CA GLU A 47 -3.59 -1.53 -16.16
C GLU A 47 -2.06 -1.37 -16.05
N LYS A 48 -1.40 -0.87 -17.10
CA LYS A 48 0.05 -0.61 -17.07
C LYS A 48 0.43 0.48 -16.09
N VAL A 49 -0.36 1.56 -15.99
CA VAL A 49 -0.09 2.65 -15.03
C VAL A 49 -0.29 2.15 -13.60
N ILE A 50 -1.42 1.49 -13.32
CA ILE A 50 -1.70 0.93 -11.99
C ILE A 50 -0.64 -0.11 -11.61
N GLY A 51 -0.32 -1.05 -12.50
CA GLY A 51 0.72 -2.04 -12.27
C GLY A 51 2.10 -1.43 -12.03
N GLY A 52 2.44 -0.35 -12.76
CA GLY A 52 3.66 0.42 -12.54
C GLY A 52 3.71 1.10 -11.18
N LEU A 53 2.60 1.71 -10.74
CA LEU A 53 2.50 2.32 -9.41
C LEU A 53 2.63 1.27 -8.30
N LEU A 54 1.97 0.12 -8.43
CA LEU A 54 2.06 -0.97 -7.47
C LEU A 54 3.48 -1.56 -7.40
N LEU A 55 4.14 -1.74 -8.54
CA LEU A 55 5.52 -2.20 -8.59
C LEU A 55 6.47 -1.20 -7.93
N PHE A 56 6.25 0.11 -8.16
CA PHE A 56 7.00 1.17 -7.51
C PHE A 56 6.83 1.12 -5.99
N VAL A 57 5.59 0.97 -5.49
CA VAL A 57 5.30 0.84 -4.05
C VAL A 57 6.01 -0.39 -3.47
N ALA A 58 5.93 -1.54 -4.13
CA ALA A 58 6.61 -2.75 -3.68
C ALA A 58 8.13 -2.56 -3.61
N ALA A 59 8.73 -1.96 -4.64
CA ALA A 59 10.17 -1.65 -4.66
C ALA A 59 10.56 -0.65 -3.57
N ALA A 60 9.75 0.39 -3.35
CA ALA A 60 9.97 1.39 -2.30
C ALA A 60 10.02 0.74 -0.92
N TYR A 61 9.05 -0.11 -0.58
CA TYR A 61 9.03 -0.80 0.72
C TYR A 61 10.15 -1.83 0.89
N ILE A 62 10.61 -2.48 -0.18
CA ILE A 62 11.81 -3.33 -0.12
C ILE A 62 13.05 -2.49 0.22
N VAL A 63 13.19 -1.32 -0.41
CA VAL A 63 14.29 -0.39 -0.12
C VAL A 63 14.22 0.10 1.33
N GLU A 64 13.05 0.54 1.80
CA GLU A 64 12.85 0.97 3.19
C GLU A 64 13.14 -0.16 4.19
N LEU A 65 12.74 -1.40 3.88
CA LEU A 65 13.02 -2.57 4.72
C LEU A 65 14.53 -2.81 4.86
N ILE A 66 15.29 -2.66 3.77
CA ILE A 66 16.75 -2.79 3.80
C ILE A 66 17.39 -1.72 4.67
N PHE A 67 16.92 -0.48 4.57
CA PHE A 67 17.44 0.63 5.39
C PHE A 67 17.05 0.54 6.86
N SER A 68 15.86 0.03 7.17
CA SER A 68 15.35 -0.08 8.55
C SER A 68 16.01 -1.19 9.37
N GLN A 69 16.70 -2.14 8.73
CA GLN A 69 17.42 -3.26 9.34
C GLN A 69 16.62 -3.96 10.47
N PRO A 70 15.42 -4.49 10.18
CA PRO A 70 14.57 -5.08 11.21
C PRO A 70 15.19 -6.31 11.85
N ASN A 71 14.89 -6.56 13.12
CA ASN A 71 15.32 -7.78 13.80
C ASN A 71 14.53 -8.99 13.29
N LEU A 72 15.13 -9.74 12.37
CA LEU A 72 14.48 -10.89 11.71
C LEU A 72 14.06 -11.99 12.69
N ALA A 73 14.77 -12.17 13.81
CA ALA A 73 14.43 -13.16 14.81
C ALA A 73 13.13 -12.77 15.56
N GLN A 74 12.98 -11.49 15.91
CA GLN A 74 11.76 -11.00 16.55
C GLN A 74 10.59 -10.98 15.57
N LEU A 75 10.84 -10.62 14.32
CA LEU A 75 9.84 -10.69 13.25
C LEU A 75 9.32 -12.11 13.07
N GLY A 76 10.20 -13.10 12.93
CA GLY A 76 9.86 -14.51 12.81
C GLY A 76 9.11 -15.04 14.02
N LYS A 77 9.49 -14.64 15.24
CA LYS A 77 8.77 -15.00 16.47
C LYS A 77 7.35 -14.43 16.46
N GLY A 78 7.18 -13.16 16.08
CA GLY A 78 5.86 -12.49 16.01
C GLY A 78 4.93 -13.11 14.96
N MET A 79 5.47 -13.63 13.85
CA MET A 79 4.69 -14.33 12.83
C MET A 79 4.15 -15.69 13.32
N VAL A 80 4.92 -16.39 14.16
CA VAL A 80 4.56 -17.73 14.64
C VAL A 80 3.75 -17.68 15.93
N ILE A 81 4.02 -16.69 16.79
CA ILE A 81 3.37 -16.53 18.09
C ILE A 81 2.61 -15.20 18.09
N PRO A 82 1.36 -15.16 17.60
CA PRO A 82 0.57 -13.95 17.62
C PRO A 82 0.27 -13.53 19.07
N SER A 83 0.49 -12.24 19.34
CA SER A 83 0.26 -11.67 20.67
C SER A 83 -0.45 -10.32 20.53
N LEU A 84 -1.58 -10.19 21.20
CA LEU A 84 -2.36 -8.95 21.31
C LEU A 84 -2.56 -8.61 22.78
N PRO A 85 -1.51 -8.09 23.46
CA PRO A 85 -1.51 -7.98 24.92
C PRO A 85 -2.42 -6.90 25.47
N THR A 86 -2.84 -5.94 24.65
CA THR A 86 -3.67 -4.80 25.07
C THR A 86 -4.93 -4.67 24.22
N SER A 87 -5.97 -4.03 24.76
CA SER A 87 -7.18 -3.69 24.00
C SER A 87 -6.89 -2.76 22.81
N GLU A 88 -5.90 -1.89 22.93
CA GLU A 88 -5.44 -1.02 21.87
C GLU A 88 -4.80 -1.83 20.71
N ALA A 89 -3.98 -2.83 21.05
CA ALA A 89 -3.41 -3.74 20.04
C ALA A 89 -4.50 -4.51 19.27
N VAL A 90 -5.56 -4.94 19.96
CA VAL A 90 -6.72 -5.59 19.32
C VAL A 90 -7.45 -4.62 18.40
N PHE A 91 -7.67 -3.38 18.83
CA PHE A 91 -8.33 -2.35 18.03
C PHE A 91 -7.53 -2.01 16.77
N LEU A 92 -6.21 -1.82 16.90
CA LEU A 92 -5.31 -1.57 15.77
C LEU A 92 -5.26 -2.77 14.81
N ALA A 93 -5.19 -3.98 15.33
CA ALA A 93 -5.22 -5.20 14.50
C ALA A 93 -6.53 -5.32 13.71
N ALA A 94 -7.67 -5.00 14.32
CA ALA A 94 -8.96 -4.96 13.65
C ALA A 94 -8.99 -3.87 12.55
N GLY A 95 -8.41 -2.70 12.80
CA GLY A 95 -8.26 -1.62 11.82
C GLY A 95 -7.43 -2.04 10.61
N VAL A 96 -6.26 -2.65 10.84
CA VAL A 96 -5.39 -3.19 9.77
C VAL A 96 -6.09 -4.27 8.96
N LEU A 97 -6.80 -5.19 9.62
CA LEU A 97 -7.57 -6.23 8.97
C LEU A 97 -8.69 -5.63 8.09
N GLY A 98 -9.44 -4.66 8.62
CA GLY A 98 -10.50 -3.97 7.90
C GLY A 98 -9.99 -3.15 6.70
N ALA A 99 -8.81 -2.56 6.79
CA ALA A 99 -8.16 -1.87 5.68
C ALA A 99 -7.67 -2.84 4.59
N THR A 100 -7.28 -4.06 4.97
CA THR A 100 -6.76 -5.07 4.03
C THR A 100 -7.88 -5.81 3.30
N ILE A 101 -9.01 -6.09 3.98
CA ILE A 101 -10.14 -6.83 3.41
C ILE A 101 -11.12 -5.84 2.77
N MET A 102 -11.02 -5.69 1.46
CA MET A 102 -11.87 -4.79 0.67
C MET A 102 -12.93 -5.60 -0.11
N PRO A 103 -14.23 -5.54 0.26
CA PRO A 103 -15.27 -6.33 -0.43
C PRO A 103 -15.40 -6.00 -1.92
N HIS A 104 -15.22 -4.74 -2.31
CA HIS A 104 -15.35 -4.30 -3.70
C HIS A 104 -14.27 -4.92 -4.62
N VAL A 105 -13.08 -5.23 -4.11
CA VAL A 105 -12.03 -5.91 -4.89
C VAL A 105 -12.46 -7.30 -5.32
N ILE A 106 -13.26 -8.00 -4.52
CA ILE A 106 -13.80 -9.33 -4.87
C ILE A 106 -14.77 -9.20 -6.07
N TYR A 107 -15.60 -8.16 -6.08
CA TYR A 107 -16.52 -7.89 -7.20
C TYR A 107 -15.76 -7.49 -8.46
N LEU A 108 -14.74 -6.62 -8.34
CA LEU A 108 -13.88 -6.23 -9.46
C LEU A 108 -13.18 -7.44 -10.06
N HIS A 109 -12.53 -8.26 -9.23
CA HIS A 109 -11.85 -9.49 -9.70
C HIS A 109 -12.84 -10.45 -10.39
N SER A 110 -14.03 -10.63 -9.82
CA SER A 110 -15.08 -11.44 -10.42
C SER A 110 -15.51 -10.91 -11.79
N SER A 111 -15.68 -9.60 -11.92
CA SER A 111 -16.02 -8.95 -13.19
C SER A 111 -14.93 -9.14 -14.25
N LEU A 112 -13.68 -8.91 -13.89
CA LEU A 112 -12.52 -9.04 -14.80
C LEU A 112 -12.35 -10.49 -15.30
N THR A 113 -12.59 -11.48 -14.45
CA THR A 113 -12.44 -12.90 -14.82
C THR A 113 -13.57 -13.43 -15.70
N GLN A 114 -14.73 -12.80 -15.73
CA GLN A 114 -15.85 -13.19 -16.62
C GLN A 114 -15.50 -13.07 -18.10
N HIS A 115 -14.64 -12.15 -18.47
CA HIS A 115 -14.26 -11.84 -19.85
C HIS A 115 -13.01 -12.57 -20.33
N LEU A 116 -12.49 -13.52 -19.55
CA LEU A 116 -11.38 -14.36 -20.00
C LEU A 116 -11.84 -15.30 -21.11
N HIS A 117 -11.45 -15.00 -22.36
CA HIS A 117 -11.76 -15.78 -23.54
C HIS A 117 -10.58 -16.71 -23.88
N GLY A 118 -10.89 -17.97 -24.19
CA GLY A 118 -9.92 -18.98 -24.63
C GLY A 118 -9.67 -20.09 -23.60
N GLY A 119 -9.33 -21.28 -24.06
CA GLY A 119 -9.07 -22.45 -23.23
C GLY A 119 -10.31 -23.13 -22.62
N SER A 120 -10.13 -24.31 -22.04
CA SER A 120 -11.17 -25.00 -21.31
C SER A 120 -11.49 -24.33 -19.97
N ARG A 121 -12.66 -24.62 -19.40
CA ARG A 121 -13.04 -24.13 -18.06
C ARG A 121 -11.98 -24.46 -17.01
N GLN A 122 -11.39 -25.63 -17.08
CA GLN A 122 -10.35 -26.09 -16.15
C GLN A 122 -9.04 -25.28 -16.30
N GLN A 123 -8.66 -24.94 -17.53
CA GLN A 123 -7.48 -24.12 -17.79
C GLN A 123 -7.66 -22.70 -17.25
N ARG A 124 -8.83 -22.09 -17.47
CA ARG A 124 -9.15 -20.77 -16.93
C ARG A 124 -9.14 -20.76 -15.40
N TYR A 125 -9.77 -21.74 -14.78
CA TYR A 125 -9.76 -21.90 -13.32
C TYR A 125 -8.33 -22.03 -12.76
N SER A 126 -7.51 -22.88 -13.39
CA SER A 126 -6.12 -23.06 -12.96
C SER A 126 -5.29 -21.77 -13.10
N ALA A 127 -5.46 -21.05 -14.22
CA ALA A 127 -4.78 -19.78 -14.45
C ALA A 127 -5.17 -18.74 -13.40
N THR A 128 -6.47 -18.54 -13.15
CA THR A 128 -6.97 -17.62 -12.13
C THR A 128 -6.48 -17.99 -10.72
N LYS A 129 -6.46 -19.29 -10.39
CA LYS A 129 -5.95 -19.75 -9.10
C LYS A 129 -4.47 -19.37 -8.89
N TRP A 130 -3.64 -19.56 -9.90
CA TRP A 130 -2.22 -19.21 -9.82
C TRP A 130 -2.01 -17.70 -9.81
N ASP A 131 -2.77 -16.97 -10.60
CA ASP A 131 -2.76 -15.50 -10.61
C ASP A 131 -3.04 -14.94 -9.22
N VAL A 132 -4.15 -15.34 -8.60
CA VAL A 132 -4.50 -14.96 -7.23
C VAL A 132 -3.43 -15.38 -6.23
N ALA A 133 -2.92 -16.62 -6.31
CA ALA A 133 -1.92 -17.11 -5.37
C ALA A 133 -0.63 -16.28 -5.44
N ILE A 134 -0.16 -15.95 -6.64
CA ILE A 134 1.05 -15.15 -6.85
C ILE A 134 0.82 -13.71 -6.37
N ALA A 135 -0.29 -13.09 -6.81
CA ALA A 135 -0.61 -11.71 -6.45
C ALA A 135 -0.75 -11.53 -4.93
N MET A 136 -1.49 -12.42 -4.25
CA MET A 136 -1.68 -12.38 -2.81
C MET A 136 -0.40 -12.67 -2.02
N THR A 137 0.47 -13.53 -2.54
CA THR A 137 1.78 -13.78 -1.93
C THR A 137 2.66 -12.54 -1.98
N ILE A 138 2.73 -11.87 -3.15
CA ILE A 138 3.50 -10.63 -3.31
C ILE A 138 2.93 -9.54 -2.40
N ALA A 139 1.60 -9.34 -2.40
CA ALA A 139 0.94 -8.36 -1.54
C ALA A 139 1.20 -8.64 -0.04
N GLY A 140 1.17 -9.90 0.37
CA GLY A 140 1.49 -10.31 1.74
C GLY A 140 2.93 -9.98 2.15
N PHE A 141 3.90 -10.17 1.25
CA PHE A 141 5.28 -9.77 1.49
C PHE A 141 5.44 -8.25 1.59
N VAL A 142 4.75 -7.46 0.76
CA VAL A 142 4.75 -6.00 0.86
C VAL A 142 4.17 -5.54 2.19
N ASN A 143 3.02 -6.07 2.60
CA ASN A 143 2.42 -5.77 3.90
C ASN A 143 3.36 -6.11 5.06
N LEU A 144 4.01 -7.27 5.01
CA LEU A 144 5.00 -7.66 6.01
C LEU A 144 6.19 -6.70 6.05
N ALA A 145 6.68 -6.27 4.88
CA ALA A 145 7.76 -5.28 4.78
C ALA A 145 7.35 -3.94 5.41
N MET A 146 6.14 -3.45 5.13
CA MET A 146 5.60 -2.22 5.73
C MET A 146 5.56 -2.30 7.26
N MET A 147 5.01 -3.38 7.81
CA MET A 147 4.93 -3.59 9.25
C MET A 147 6.31 -3.73 9.90
N ALA A 148 7.23 -4.45 9.24
CA ALA A 148 8.58 -4.64 9.73
C ALA A 148 9.38 -3.32 9.73
N THR A 149 9.24 -2.51 8.67
CA THR A 149 9.84 -1.17 8.58
C THR A 149 9.31 -0.25 9.67
N ALA A 150 7.99 -0.20 9.86
CA ALA A 150 7.37 0.61 10.91
C ALA A 150 7.81 0.16 12.31
N ALA A 151 7.87 -1.13 12.59
CA ALA A 151 8.35 -1.66 13.85
C ALA A 151 9.83 -1.30 14.10
N ALA A 152 10.68 -1.43 13.10
CA ALA A 152 12.10 -1.11 13.21
C ALA A 152 12.34 0.40 13.36
N ALA A 153 11.66 1.21 12.55
CA ALA A 153 11.86 2.66 12.54
C ALA A 153 11.25 3.36 13.77
N PHE A 154 10.11 2.92 14.26
CA PHE A 154 9.39 3.63 15.32
C PHE A 154 9.45 2.90 16.66
N HIS A 155 9.00 1.64 16.73
CA HIS A 155 8.87 0.92 17.99
C HIS A 155 10.23 0.66 18.65
N PHE A 156 11.20 0.12 17.92
CA PHE A 156 12.52 -0.21 18.47
C PHE A 156 13.43 1.00 18.66
N SER A 157 13.16 2.13 18.01
CA SER A 157 13.86 3.39 18.23
C SER A 157 13.30 4.23 19.38
N GLY A 158 12.24 3.76 20.04
CA GLY A 158 11.61 4.44 21.17
C GLY A 158 10.56 5.49 20.81
N HIS A 159 10.22 5.64 19.52
CA HIS A 159 9.18 6.56 19.03
C HIS A 159 7.82 5.86 18.99
N THR A 160 7.31 5.45 20.15
CA THR A 160 6.07 4.66 20.26
C THR A 160 4.78 5.50 20.16
N GLY A 161 4.89 6.83 20.15
CA GLY A 161 3.73 7.73 20.09
C GLY A 161 3.38 8.22 18.68
N VAL A 162 4.05 7.71 17.63
CA VAL A 162 3.78 8.12 16.24
C VAL A 162 2.42 7.61 15.80
N ALA A 163 1.45 8.52 15.71
CA ALA A 163 0.08 8.19 15.34
C ALA A 163 -0.32 8.72 13.96
N ASP A 164 0.32 9.81 13.51
CA ASP A 164 -0.01 10.51 12.27
C ASP A 164 1.05 10.28 11.18
N LEU A 165 0.62 10.30 9.91
CA LEU A 165 1.50 10.14 8.76
C LEU A 165 2.51 11.29 8.61
N ASP A 166 2.13 12.52 9.00
CA ASP A 166 3.03 13.67 9.03
C ASP A 166 4.17 13.44 10.03
N GLU A 167 3.84 12.94 11.21
CA GLU A 167 4.81 12.62 12.26
C GLU A 167 5.72 11.47 11.84
N ALA A 168 5.15 10.43 11.22
CA ALA A 168 5.91 9.32 10.66
C ALA A 168 6.94 9.80 9.62
N TYR A 169 6.56 10.67 8.71
CA TYR A 169 7.46 11.24 7.70
C TYR A 169 8.60 12.03 8.33
N LEU A 170 8.28 12.92 9.27
CA LEU A 170 9.28 13.75 9.96
C LEU A 170 10.24 12.90 10.81
N THR A 171 9.75 11.82 11.40
CA THR A 171 10.56 10.89 12.21
C THR A 171 11.46 10.02 11.34
N LEU A 172 11.05 9.66 10.13
CA LEU A 172 11.86 8.87 9.19
C LEU A 172 13.09 9.63 8.69
N GLN A 173 13.01 10.94 8.53
CA GLN A 173 14.14 11.75 8.04
C GLN A 173 15.41 11.58 8.86
N PRO A 174 15.40 11.80 10.20
CA PRO A 174 16.61 11.63 11.01
C PRO A 174 17.00 10.17 11.26
N LEU A 175 16.05 9.21 11.21
CA LEU A 175 16.28 7.81 11.52
C LEU A 175 16.86 7.02 10.34
N LEU A 176 16.35 7.24 9.14
CA LEU A 176 16.74 6.45 7.97
C LEU A 176 17.50 7.26 6.93
N SER A 177 17.05 8.40 6.52
CA SER A 177 17.66 9.45 5.68
C SER A 177 16.60 10.30 5.00
N HIS A 178 16.98 11.46 4.45
CA HIS A 178 16.12 12.27 3.57
C HIS A 178 15.59 11.48 2.36
N ALA A 179 16.42 10.59 1.80
CA ALA A 179 16.02 9.77 0.67
C ALA A 179 14.90 8.78 1.05
N ALA A 180 15.00 8.11 2.20
CA ALA A 180 13.97 7.18 2.67
C ALA A 180 12.63 7.90 2.94
N ALA A 181 12.66 9.06 3.59
CA ALA A 181 11.44 9.86 3.80
C ALA A 181 10.79 10.29 2.47
N THR A 182 11.59 10.67 1.47
CA THR A 182 11.08 11.01 0.14
C THR A 182 10.45 9.79 -0.55
N VAL A 183 11.11 8.63 -0.47
CA VAL A 183 10.59 7.35 -1.02
C VAL A 183 9.28 6.98 -0.33
N PHE A 184 9.19 7.14 0.99
CA PHE A 184 7.95 6.94 1.75
C PHE A 184 6.81 7.86 1.24
N GLY A 185 7.06 9.16 1.12
CA GLY A 185 6.07 10.11 0.61
C GLY A 185 5.63 9.78 -0.83
N LEU A 186 6.56 9.40 -1.72
CA LEU A 186 6.25 8.97 -3.09
C LEU A 186 5.46 7.66 -3.11
N SER A 187 5.79 6.70 -2.25
CA SER A 187 5.05 5.44 -2.14
C SER A 187 3.61 5.67 -1.65
N LEU A 188 3.43 6.63 -0.74
CA LEU A 188 2.11 7.02 -0.24
C LEU A 188 1.23 7.63 -1.35
N VAL A 189 1.81 8.52 -2.19
CA VAL A 189 1.12 9.07 -3.37
C VAL A 189 0.78 7.94 -4.35
N ALA A 190 1.74 7.07 -4.66
CA ALA A 190 1.53 6.00 -5.63
C ALA A 190 0.49 4.98 -5.16
N ALA A 191 0.54 4.58 -3.89
CA ALA A 191 -0.44 3.69 -3.28
C ALA A 191 -1.85 4.31 -3.28
N GLY A 192 -1.97 5.55 -2.79
CA GLY A 192 -3.24 6.25 -2.75
C GLY A 192 -3.85 6.48 -4.13
N LEU A 193 -3.06 6.87 -5.14
CA LEU A 193 -3.55 7.06 -6.51
C LEU A 193 -3.96 5.73 -7.15
N SER A 194 -3.17 4.65 -6.98
CA SER A 194 -3.52 3.34 -7.56
C SER A 194 -4.82 2.81 -6.97
N SER A 195 -5.02 2.98 -5.68
CA SER A 195 -6.19 2.52 -4.95
C SER A 195 -7.43 3.36 -5.26
N THR A 196 -7.31 4.71 -5.25
CA THR A 196 -8.41 5.63 -5.60
C THR A 196 -8.93 5.43 -7.04
N VAL A 197 -8.09 4.97 -7.95
CA VAL A 197 -8.50 4.70 -9.35
C VAL A 197 -9.25 3.38 -9.48
N VAL A 198 -9.01 2.42 -8.59
CA VAL A 198 -9.61 1.08 -8.60
C VAL A 198 -10.91 1.03 -7.81
N GLY A 199 -11.06 1.86 -6.74
CA GLY A 199 -12.27 1.99 -5.93
C GLY A 199 -13.36 2.75 -6.64
#